data_ac87eca77b05a04c7f9b64d3a817d7d8
#
_entry.id   ac87eca77b05a04c7f9b64d3a817d7d8
#
_cell.length_a   1.000
_cell.length_b   1.000
_cell.length_c   1.000
_cell.angle_alpha   90.00
_cell.angle_beta   90.00
_cell.angle_gamma   90.00
#
_symmetry.space_group_name_H-M   'P 1'
#
loop_
_entity.id
_entity.type
_entity.pdbx_description
1 polymer ?
#
loop_
_entity_poly.entity_id
_entity_poly.type
_entity_poly.pdbx_seq_one_letter_code
_entity_poly.pdbx_strand_id
1 'polypeptide(L)'
;MTRLYRGAFIVWIALRYGLDELVLSSFQKPWLARVVRVLTLGRNLEAPRGQRLREALERLGPIFVKLGQMLSTRRDLMPQDIADELMLLQDRVPPFDPSIAIATIERSFRRKVDEVFVHFDREPVASASIAQVHFATIRDRTGQLRDVAVKVLRPGMRPAIEKDLQLMRTMAGWVEKLSADGKRLKPRQVVAEFDNYLHDELDLIKEAANAAQLRRNMQGLDLVLIPEMFWDFCHPEVMVMERMTGVPINQIERLRDAGVDIPKLARDGVTIFFTQVFRDGFFHADMHPGNIQVSLAPETFGRYISLDFGIVGTLTEFDKEYLAQNFTAFFRRDYKRVAELHIESGWVPADTRVDELESAIRAVCEPYFDRPLREISLGMVLMRLFQTSRRFQVEIQPQLVLLQKTLLNIEGLGRQLDPELDLWSTAKPFLEKWMLDQMGPQRLLNALRDQAPVYAKFLPELPRLLHDFLKHRPATDQQRGLAELLAEQKRTNKLLQSLVYGGMGFVLGLLVMQLFIRIRIF
;
A
#
# COMPACT_ATOMS: atom_id res chain seq x y z
N MET A 1 -31.66 13.12 -9.49
CA MET A 1 -32.13 13.54 -8.16
C MET A 1 -31.59 14.92 -7.84
N THR A 2 -32.41 15.81 -7.26
CA THR A 2 -31.93 17.09 -6.73
C THR A 2 -31.07 16.87 -5.49
N ARG A 3 -30.12 17.79 -5.19
CA ARG A 3 -29.22 17.68 -4.00
C ARG A 3 -30.02 17.53 -2.70
N LEU A 4 -31.14 18.24 -2.56
CA LEU A 4 -32.00 18.18 -1.38
C LEU A 4 -32.60 16.79 -1.19
N TYR A 5 -33.10 16.17 -2.26
CA TYR A 5 -33.67 14.83 -2.19
C TYR A 5 -32.60 13.77 -1.83
N ARG A 6 -31.40 13.88 -2.42
CA ARG A 6 -30.28 12.96 -2.11
C ARG A 6 -29.82 13.11 -0.65
N GLY A 7 -29.70 14.37 -0.17
CA GLY A 7 -29.36 14.63 1.24
C GLY A 7 -30.42 14.10 2.21
N ALA A 8 -31.70 14.31 1.90
CA ALA A 8 -32.81 13.76 2.70
C ALA A 8 -32.79 12.22 2.72
N PHE A 9 -32.48 11.57 1.58
CA PHE A 9 -32.36 10.13 1.49
C PHE A 9 -31.20 9.59 2.34
N ILE A 10 -30.03 10.26 2.32
CA ILE A 10 -28.87 9.88 3.16
C ILE A 10 -29.24 9.98 4.64
N VAL A 11 -29.87 11.09 5.04
CA VAL A 11 -30.30 11.28 6.43
C VAL A 11 -31.34 10.22 6.84
N TRP A 12 -32.29 9.91 5.96
CA TRP A 12 -33.29 8.88 6.22
C TRP A 12 -32.68 7.49 6.41
N ILE A 13 -31.72 7.10 5.56
CA ILE A 13 -30.99 5.83 5.70
C ILE A 13 -30.21 5.83 7.02
N ALA A 14 -29.48 6.92 7.33
CA ALA A 14 -28.73 7.02 8.57
C ALA A 14 -29.62 6.82 9.82
N LEU A 15 -30.81 7.47 9.82
CA LEU A 15 -31.78 7.31 10.91
C LEU A 15 -32.37 5.90 10.95
N ARG A 16 -32.72 5.31 9.80
CA ARG A 16 -33.30 3.99 9.72
C ARG A 16 -32.37 2.89 10.25
N TYR A 17 -31.09 2.98 9.96
CA TYR A 17 -30.06 2.02 10.40
C TYR A 17 -29.44 2.38 11.76
N GLY A 18 -29.92 3.42 12.44
CA GLY A 18 -29.46 3.80 13.77
C GLY A 18 -28.03 4.37 13.80
N LEU A 19 -27.57 4.96 12.69
CA LEU A 19 -26.25 5.60 12.63
C LEU A 19 -26.21 6.92 13.43
N ASP A 20 -27.37 7.47 13.74
CA ASP A 20 -27.53 8.57 14.68
C ASP A 20 -26.97 8.24 16.07
N GLU A 21 -27.01 6.99 16.53
CA GLU A 21 -26.40 6.58 17.80
C GLU A 21 -24.88 6.78 17.82
N LEU A 22 -24.21 6.54 16.69
CA LEU A 22 -22.77 6.76 16.54
C LEU A 22 -22.39 8.25 16.58
N VAL A 23 -23.30 9.09 16.10
CA VAL A 23 -23.07 10.54 16.00
C VAL A 23 -23.61 11.25 17.25
N LEU A 24 -24.81 10.90 17.71
CA LEU A 24 -25.49 11.59 18.83
C LEU A 24 -24.89 11.27 20.20
N SER A 25 -24.20 10.12 20.37
CA SER A 25 -23.46 9.83 21.59
C SER A 25 -22.40 10.91 21.89
N SER A 26 -21.93 11.59 20.85
CA SER A 26 -20.94 12.67 20.91
C SER A 26 -21.57 14.08 20.97
N PHE A 27 -22.90 14.20 20.80
CA PHE A 27 -23.59 15.51 20.86
C PHE A 27 -24.02 15.84 22.28
N GLN A 28 -23.52 16.94 22.83
CA GLN A 28 -23.86 17.44 24.16
C GLN A 28 -25.26 18.11 24.25
N LYS A 29 -26.17 17.87 23.29
CA LYS A 29 -27.48 18.51 23.23
C LYS A 29 -28.63 17.52 23.41
N PRO A 30 -29.16 17.33 24.63
CA PRO A 30 -30.17 16.30 24.95
C PRO A 30 -31.50 16.45 24.20
N TRP A 31 -31.83 17.63 23.71
CA TRP A 31 -33.08 17.87 22.95
C TRP A 31 -33.02 17.22 21.55
N LEU A 32 -31.87 17.25 20.88
CA LEU A 32 -31.67 16.59 19.59
C LEU A 32 -31.88 15.09 19.69
N ALA A 33 -31.36 14.46 20.75
CA ALA A 33 -31.56 13.03 20.99
C ALA A 33 -33.05 12.68 21.21
N ARG A 34 -33.84 13.57 21.83
CA ARG A 34 -35.30 13.37 21.98
C ARG A 34 -36.02 13.47 20.64
N VAL A 35 -35.72 14.47 19.82
CA VAL A 35 -36.32 14.64 18.47
C VAL A 35 -36.03 13.43 17.61
N VAL A 36 -34.77 12.97 17.56
CA VAL A 36 -34.40 11.79 16.79
C VAL A 36 -35.12 10.54 17.31
N ARG A 37 -35.22 10.34 18.61
CA ARG A 37 -35.95 9.20 19.20
C ARG A 37 -37.44 9.19 18.81
N VAL A 38 -38.08 10.34 18.70
CA VAL A 38 -39.47 10.46 18.23
C VAL A 38 -39.58 10.13 16.74
N LEU A 39 -38.66 10.63 15.92
CA LEU A 39 -38.64 10.39 14.47
C LEU A 39 -38.30 8.94 14.09
N THR A 40 -37.72 8.19 15.04
CA THR A 40 -37.25 6.80 14.83
C THR A 40 -38.03 5.76 15.64
N LEU A 41 -39.21 6.14 16.14
CA LEU A 41 -40.12 5.22 16.83
C LEU A 41 -40.46 4.00 15.93
N GLY A 42 -40.24 2.79 16.46
CA GLY A 42 -40.54 1.53 15.76
C GLY A 42 -39.40 0.99 14.87
N ARG A 43 -38.20 1.58 14.88
CA ARG A 43 -37.03 1.00 14.21
C ARG A 43 -36.51 -0.23 14.98
N ASN A 44 -36.17 -1.29 14.25
CA ASN A 44 -35.49 -2.45 14.83
C ASN A 44 -33.97 -2.26 14.73
N LEU A 45 -33.27 -2.29 15.87
CA LEU A 45 -31.82 -2.15 16.02
C LEU A 45 -31.17 -3.41 16.61
N GLU A 46 -31.72 -4.59 16.37
CA GLU A 46 -31.19 -5.85 16.89
C GLU A 46 -29.82 -6.21 16.29
N ALA A 47 -29.57 -5.81 15.04
CA ALA A 47 -28.30 -6.09 14.38
C ALA A 47 -27.13 -5.29 15.01
N PRO A 48 -25.91 -5.87 15.09
CA PRO A 48 -24.72 -5.20 15.55
C PRO A 48 -24.45 -3.89 14.77
N ARG A 49 -23.89 -2.88 15.44
CA ARG A 49 -23.67 -1.54 14.86
C ARG A 49 -22.83 -1.56 13.58
N GLY A 50 -21.84 -2.45 13.48
CA GLY A 50 -21.00 -2.62 12.28
C GLY A 50 -21.82 -3.12 11.09
N GLN A 51 -22.65 -4.17 11.31
CA GLN A 51 -23.53 -4.71 10.28
C GLN A 51 -24.53 -3.65 9.79
N ARG A 52 -25.15 -2.90 10.70
CA ARG A 52 -26.08 -1.81 10.36
C ARG A 52 -25.41 -0.75 9.49
N LEU A 53 -24.17 -0.39 9.81
CA LEU A 53 -23.40 0.56 8.99
C LEU A 53 -23.11 -0.01 7.60
N ARG A 54 -22.66 -1.26 7.50
CA ARG A 54 -22.41 -1.93 6.23
C ARG A 54 -23.67 -1.94 5.33
N GLU A 55 -24.80 -2.39 5.85
CA GLU A 55 -26.06 -2.43 5.13
C GLU A 55 -26.55 -1.02 4.70
N ALA A 56 -26.33 0.00 5.53
CA ALA A 56 -26.64 1.37 5.18
C ALA A 56 -25.78 1.87 4.01
N LEU A 57 -24.48 1.58 4.00
CA LEU A 57 -23.58 1.97 2.92
C LEU A 57 -23.93 1.25 1.61
N GLU A 58 -24.23 -0.05 1.64
CA GLU A 58 -24.71 -0.82 0.50
C GLU A 58 -25.98 -0.18 -0.10
N ARG A 59 -26.93 0.23 0.75
CA ARG A 59 -28.19 0.86 0.32
C ARG A 59 -28.01 2.28 -0.22
N LEU A 60 -27.00 2.99 0.24
CA LEU A 60 -26.64 4.33 -0.26
C LEU A 60 -26.00 4.26 -1.65
N GLY A 61 -25.43 3.12 -2.01
CA GLY A 61 -24.93 2.83 -3.35
C GLY A 61 -23.39 2.83 -3.46
N PRO A 62 -22.86 2.64 -4.69
CA PRO A 62 -21.46 2.29 -4.94
C PRO A 62 -20.44 3.25 -4.31
N ILE A 63 -20.71 4.55 -4.33
CA ILE A 63 -19.81 5.57 -3.75
C ILE A 63 -19.66 5.37 -2.23
N PHE A 64 -20.74 5.05 -1.54
CA PHE A 64 -20.72 4.80 -0.09
C PHE A 64 -20.12 3.44 0.24
N VAL A 65 -20.29 2.44 -0.64
CA VAL A 65 -19.57 1.16 -0.53
C VAL A 65 -18.06 1.40 -0.59
N LYS A 66 -17.59 2.20 -1.56
CA LYS A 66 -16.17 2.58 -1.67
C LYS A 66 -15.68 3.37 -0.45
N LEU A 67 -16.49 4.28 0.08
CA LEU A 67 -16.17 4.96 1.35
C LEU A 67 -16.00 3.94 2.49
N GLY A 68 -16.90 2.98 2.60
CA GLY A 68 -16.81 1.93 3.60
C GLY A 68 -15.56 1.06 3.44
N GLN A 69 -15.23 0.70 2.20
CA GLN A 69 -14.00 -0.05 1.89
C GLN A 69 -12.74 0.73 2.27
N MET A 70 -12.67 2.04 1.95
CA MET A 70 -11.58 2.90 2.39
C MET A 70 -11.53 2.98 3.92
N LEU A 71 -12.67 3.20 4.59
CA LEU A 71 -12.73 3.29 6.05
C LEU A 71 -12.39 1.95 6.73
N SER A 72 -12.65 0.81 6.11
CA SER A 72 -12.28 -0.51 6.66
C SER A 72 -10.76 -0.65 6.82
N THR A 73 -9.98 0.03 6.00
CA THR A 73 -8.52 0.06 6.08
C THR A 73 -8.00 1.07 7.13
N ARG A 74 -8.82 2.07 7.49
CA ARG A 74 -8.47 3.14 8.45
C ARG A 74 -8.85 2.71 9.87
N ARG A 75 -8.19 1.68 10.37
CA ARG A 75 -8.40 1.16 11.74
C ARG A 75 -8.00 2.16 12.83
N ASP A 76 -7.27 3.20 12.49
CA ASP A 76 -6.99 4.37 13.34
C ASP A 76 -8.25 5.20 13.62
N LEU A 77 -9.20 5.24 12.68
CA LEU A 77 -10.43 6.02 12.78
C LEU A 77 -11.62 5.21 13.30
N MET A 78 -11.67 3.90 12.98
CA MET A 78 -12.83 3.06 13.24
C MET A 78 -12.60 2.05 14.37
N PRO A 79 -13.63 1.79 15.22
CA PRO A 79 -13.63 0.63 16.12
C PRO A 79 -13.49 -0.67 15.33
N GLN A 80 -12.86 -1.68 15.94
CA GLN A 80 -12.53 -2.93 15.27
C GLN A 80 -13.78 -3.66 14.74
N ASP A 81 -14.84 -3.74 15.54
CA ASP A 81 -16.11 -4.37 15.16
C ASP A 81 -16.76 -3.72 13.93
N ILE A 82 -16.59 -2.42 13.76
CA ILE A 82 -17.06 -1.70 12.57
C ILE A 82 -16.13 -1.98 11.38
N ALA A 83 -14.81 -1.87 11.58
CA ALA A 83 -13.85 -2.08 10.49
C ALA A 83 -13.94 -3.51 9.92
N ASP A 84 -14.13 -4.52 10.78
CA ASP A 84 -14.26 -5.91 10.36
C ASP A 84 -15.53 -6.14 9.52
N GLU A 85 -16.66 -5.52 9.88
CA GLU A 85 -17.89 -5.58 9.07
C GLU A 85 -17.74 -4.82 7.73
N LEU A 86 -17.07 -3.68 7.73
CA LEU A 86 -16.83 -2.92 6.51
C LEU A 86 -15.89 -3.64 5.52
N MET A 87 -15.03 -4.53 5.98
CA MET A 87 -14.23 -5.39 5.10
C MET A 87 -15.08 -6.39 4.30
N LEU A 88 -16.31 -6.69 4.74
CA LEU A 88 -17.23 -7.57 4.02
C LEU A 88 -17.93 -6.87 2.84
N LEU A 89 -17.77 -5.55 2.69
CA LEU A 89 -18.33 -4.80 1.56
C LEU A 89 -17.74 -5.30 0.23
N GLN A 90 -18.61 -5.78 -0.65
CA GLN A 90 -18.22 -6.32 -1.95
C GLN A 90 -18.60 -5.36 -3.09
N ASP A 91 -17.74 -5.27 -4.09
CA ASP A 91 -17.91 -4.45 -5.29
C ASP A 91 -18.74 -5.15 -6.38
N ARG A 92 -19.64 -6.06 -6.02
CA ARG A 92 -20.47 -6.77 -7.00
C ARG A 92 -21.66 -5.91 -7.39
N VAL A 93 -21.59 -5.30 -8.57
CA VAL A 93 -22.69 -4.55 -9.17
C VAL A 93 -23.06 -5.22 -10.50
N PRO A 94 -24.35 -5.34 -10.82
CA PRO A 94 -24.77 -5.84 -12.13
C PRO A 94 -24.11 -5.07 -13.28
N PRO A 95 -23.78 -5.74 -14.39
CA PRO A 95 -23.25 -5.06 -15.56
C PRO A 95 -24.24 -3.99 -16.05
N PHE A 96 -23.71 -2.92 -16.59
CA PHE A 96 -24.53 -1.92 -17.28
C PHE A 96 -24.71 -2.29 -18.74
N ASP A 97 -25.71 -1.69 -19.40
CA ASP A 97 -26.07 -1.99 -20.77
C ASP A 97 -24.84 -1.90 -21.71
N PRO A 98 -24.56 -2.95 -22.50
CA PRO A 98 -23.44 -2.97 -23.44
C PRO A 98 -23.44 -1.81 -24.44
N SER A 99 -24.59 -1.30 -24.82
CA SER A 99 -24.69 -0.14 -25.70
C SER A 99 -24.06 1.11 -25.10
N ILE A 100 -24.12 1.25 -23.78
CA ILE A 100 -23.50 2.35 -23.04
C ILE A 100 -21.98 2.21 -23.02
N ALA A 101 -21.46 0.97 -22.87
CA ALA A 101 -20.02 0.70 -22.98
C ALA A 101 -19.50 1.08 -24.37
N ILE A 102 -20.19 0.65 -25.41
CA ILE A 102 -19.85 0.98 -26.81
C ILE A 102 -19.88 2.50 -27.01
N ALA A 103 -20.92 3.20 -26.55
CA ALA A 103 -20.99 4.66 -26.66
C ALA A 103 -19.86 5.36 -25.92
N THR A 104 -19.39 4.81 -24.78
CA THR A 104 -18.22 5.34 -24.04
C THR A 104 -16.94 5.13 -24.85
N ILE A 105 -16.72 3.96 -25.42
CA ILE A 105 -15.58 3.66 -26.30
C ILE A 105 -15.58 4.61 -27.50
N GLU A 106 -16.70 4.70 -28.23
CA GLU A 106 -16.80 5.55 -29.41
C GLU A 106 -16.56 7.04 -29.11
N ARG A 107 -17.06 7.52 -27.96
CA ARG A 107 -16.82 8.88 -27.50
C ARG A 107 -15.33 9.10 -27.16
N SER A 108 -14.70 8.14 -26.49
CA SER A 108 -13.29 8.23 -26.07
C SER A 108 -12.35 8.27 -27.26
N PHE A 109 -12.58 7.42 -28.27
CA PHE A 109 -11.72 7.32 -29.44
C PHE A 109 -12.19 8.19 -30.62
N ARG A 110 -13.39 8.79 -30.55
CA ARG A 110 -14.02 9.54 -31.65
C ARG A 110 -14.13 8.73 -32.96
N ARG A 111 -14.31 7.42 -32.82
CA ARG A 111 -14.39 6.45 -33.92
C ARG A 111 -15.44 5.40 -33.54
N LYS A 112 -15.97 4.71 -34.55
CA LYS A 112 -16.88 3.59 -34.31
C LYS A 112 -16.13 2.41 -33.66
N VAL A 113 -16.85 1.62 -32.85
CA VAL A 113 -16.25 0.47 -32.15
C VAL A 113 -15.60 -0.51 -33.14
N ASP A 114 -16.23 -0.73 -34.29
CA ASP A 114 -15.75 -1.62 -35.35
C ASP A 114 -14.53 -1.04 -36.12
N GLU A 115 -14.23 0.25 -35.95
CA GLU A 115 -13.03 0.89 -36.49
C GLU A 115 -11.87 0.86 -35.49
N VAL A 116 -12.18 0.70 -34.20
CA VAL A 116 -11.19 0.62 -33.12
C VAL A 116 -10.75 -0.84 -32.90
N PHE A 117 -11.72 -1.76 -32.87
CA PHE A 117 -11.50 -3.17 -32.64
C PHE A 117 -11.82 -3.99 -33.90
N VAL A 118 -11.04 -5.02 -34.17
CA VAL A 118 -11.33 -5.99 -35.24
C VAL A 118 -12.56 -6.85 -34.86
N HIS A 119 -12.67 -7.16 -33.57
CA HIS A 119 -13.80 -7.83 -32.96
C HIS A 119 -14.03 -7.28 -31.57
N PHE A 120 -15.27 -7.13 -31.14
CA PHE A 120 -15.64 -6.67 -29.81
C PHE A 120 -16.82 -7.48 -29.27
N ASP A 121 -16.60 -8.20 -28.18
CA ASP A 121 -17.66 -8.95 -27.49
C ASP A 121 -18.56 -7.99 -26.72
N ARG A 122 -19.83 -7.96 -27.08
CA ARG A 122 -20.80 -7.06 -26.46
C ARG A 122 -21.13 -7.47 -25.03
N GLU A 123 -21.16 -8.78 -24.74
CA GLU A 123 -21.41 -9.29 -23.40
C GLU A 123 -20.18 -9.08 -22.52
N PRO A 124 -20.32 -8.41 -21.36
CA PRO A 124 -19.21 -8.23 -20.44
C PRO A 124 -18.85 -9.54 -19.74
N VAL A 125 -17.56 -9.81 -19.60
CA VAL A 125 -17.03 -10.99 -18.90
C VAL A 125 -16.87 -10.77 -17.40
N ALA A 126 -16.80 -9.51 -16.98
CA ALA A 126 -16.74 -9.12 -15.56
C ALA A 126 -17.37 -7.74 -15.36
N SER A 127 -17.91 -7.51 -14.17
CA SER A 127 -18.47 -6.22 -13.77
C SER A 127 -18.09 -5.89 -12.33
N ALA A 128 -17.59 -4.68 -12.13
CA ALA A 128 -17.25 -4.08 -10.83
C ALA A 128 -18.14 -2.86 -10.56
N SER A 129 -17.97 -2.22 -9.41
CA SER A 129 -18.74 -1.03 -9.00
C SER A 129 -18.67 0.11 -10.01
N ILE A 130 -17.48 0.34 -10.58
CA ILE A 130 -17.18 1.51 -11.43
C ILE A 130 -16.87 1.16 -12.88
N ALA A 131 -16.65 -0.11 -13.22
CA ALA A 131 -16.24 -0.52 -14.56
C ALA A 131 -16.79 -1.91 -14.92
N GLN A 132 -16.79 -2.23 -16.21
CA GLN A 132 -16.97 -3.59 -16.71
C GLN A 132 -15.90 -3.93 -17.74
N VAL A 133 -15.67 -5.23 -17.95
CA VAL A 133 -14.63 -5.76 -18.82
C VAL A 133 -15.26 -6.54 -19.95
N HIS A 134 -14.84 -6.27 -21.18
CA HIS A 134 -15.21 -6.98 -22.40
C HIS A 134 -13.98 -7.63 -23.02
N PHE A 135 -14.17 -8.70 -23.77
CA PHE A 135 -13.10 -9.19 -24.63
C PHE A 135 -13.20 -8.55 -26.01
N ALA A 136 -12.04 -8.40 -26.64
CA ALA A 136 -11.94 -7.86 -27.99
C ALA A 136 -10.68 -8.35 -28.68
N THR A 137 -10.56 -8.06 -29.97
CA THR A 137 -9.34 -8.29 -30.75
C THR A 137 -8.92 -6.98 -31.38
N ILE A 138 -7.66 -6.61 -31.22
CA ILE A 138 -7.05 -5.42 -31.84
C ILE A 138 -6.03 -5.84 -32.90
N ARG A 139 -5.68 -4.88 -33.75
CA ARG A 139 -4.48 -4.96 -34.58
C ARG A 139 -3.41 -4.08 -33.92
N ASP A 140 -2.33 -4.69 -33.48
CA ASP A 140 -1.24 -3.99 -32.84
C ASP A 140 -0.39 -3.16 -33.86
N ARG A 141 0.62 -2.44 -33.34
CA ARG A 141 1.52 -1.61 -34.20
C ARG A 141 2.29 -2.43 -35.24
N THR A 142 2.46 -3.73 -35.02
CA THR A 142 3.14 -4.63 -35.97
C THR A 142 2.18 -5.20 -37.01
N GLY A 143 0.88 -4.92 -36.88
CA GLY A 143 -0.16 -5.46 -37.74
C GLY A 143 -0.68 -6.83 -37.29
N GLN A 144 -0.19 -7.41 -36.18
CA GLN A 144 -0.65 -8.67 -35.64
C GLN A 144 -1.98 -8.53 -34.92
N LEU A 145 -2.81 -9.57 -35.00
CA LEU A 145 -4.03 -9.67 -34.21
C LEU A 145 -3.68 -10.08 -32.77
N ARG A 146 -4.20 -9.34 -31.82
CA ARG A 146 -3.98 -9.57 -30.39
C ARG A 146 -5.33 -9.63 -29.69
N ASP A 147 -5.55 -10.68 -28.92
CA ASP A 147 -6.70 -10.79 -28.05
C ASP A 147 -6.48 -9.94 -26.80
N VAL A 148 -7.48 -9.13 -26.46
CA VAL A 148 -7.39 -8.12 -25.40
C VAL A 148 -8.60 -8.16 -24.49
N ALA A 149 -8.41 -7.65 -23.27
CA ALA A 149 -9.46 -7.29 -22.34
C ALA A 149 -9.60 -5.77 -22.33
N VAL A 150 -10.83 -5.30 -22.49
CA VAL A 150 -11.20 -3.89 -22.56
C VAL A 150 -11.99 -3.54 -21.31
N LYS A 151 -11.38 -2.80 -20.40
CA LYS A 151 -12.02 -2.27 -19.18
C LYS A 151 -12.63 -0.92 -19.51
N VAL A 152 -13.92 -0.75 -19.25
CA VAL A 152 -14.70 0.45 -19.59
C VAL A 152 -15.34 0.99 -18.33
N LEU A 153 -15.12 2.27 -18.01
CA LEU A 153 -15.74 2.92 -16.85
C LEU A 153 -17.25 3.06 -17.06
N ARG A 154 -17.99 2.88 -15.98
CA ARG A 154 -19.42 3.14 -15.91
C ARG A 154 -19.67 4.63 -16.17
N PRO A 155 -20.52 4.99 -17.15
CA PRO A 155 -20.75 6.39 -17.49
C PRO A 155 -21.50 7.15 -16.39
N GLY A 156 -21.31 8.46 -16.37
CA GLY A 156 -21.98 9.34 -15.42
C GLY A 156 -21.51 9.22 -13.96
N MET A 157 -20.45 8.46 -13.69
CA MET A 157 -19.91 8.31 -12.33
C MET A 157 -19.35 9.62 -11.81
N ARG A 158 -18.55 10.36 -12.60
CA ARG A 158 -17.95 11.64 -12.17
C ARG A 158 -18.99 12.65 -11.65
N PRO A 159 -20.07 12.97 -12.38
CA PRO A 159 -21.11 13.89 -11.86
C PRO A 159 -21.85 13.36 -10.62
N ALA A 160 -22.02 12.03 -10.50
CA ALA A 160 -22.64 11.43 -9.32
C ALA A 160 -21.73 11.53 -8.09
N ILE A 161 -20.44 11.22 -8.26
CA ILE A 161 -19.40 11.32 -7.24
C ILE A 161 -19.29 12.75 -6.74
N GLU A 162 -19.19 13.74 -7.62
CA GLU A 162 -19.10 15.15 -7.22
C GLU A 162 -20.28 15.61 -6.36
N LYS A 163 -21.50 15.16 -6.69
CA LYS A 163 -22.70 15.48 -5.89
C LYS A 163 -22.63 14.86 -4.49
N ASP A 164 -22.26 13.60 -4.40
CA ASP A 164 -22.18 12.90 -3.12
C ASP A 164 -21.00 13.43 -2.28
N LEU A 165 -19.84 13.72 -2.89
CA LEU A 165 -18.70 14.35 -2.22
C LEU A 165 -19.03 15.73 -1.64
N GLN A 166 -19.78 16.57 -2.37
CA GLN A 166 -20.23 17.86 -1.87
C GLN A 166 -21.13 17.72 -0.64
N LEU A 167 -22.03 16.72 -0.63
CA LEU A 167 -22.83 16.41 0.55
C LEU A 167 -21.96 15.92 1.71
N MET A 168 -21.03 15.02 1.44
CA MET A 168 -20.09 14.52 2.47
C MET A 168 -19.23 15.63 3.06
N ARG A 169 -18.70 16.57 2.23
CA ARG A 169 -17.94 17.73 2.70
C ARG A 169 -18.79 18.62 3.62
N THR A 170 -20.07 18.81 3.27
CA THR A 170 -21.01 19.60 4.08
C THR A 170 -21.27 18.90 5.42
N MET A 171 -21.56 17.60 5.40
CA MET A 171 -21.78 16.79 6.61
C MET A 171 -20.55 16.74 7.50
N ALA A 172 -19.37 16.54 6.93
CA ALA A 172 -18.09 16.56 7.63
C ALA A 172 -17.88 17.89 8.37
N GLY A 173 -18.20 19.01 7.70
CA GLY A 173 -18.15 20.33 8.33
C GLY A 173 -19.10 20.50 9.51
N TRP A 174 -20.28 19.88 9.47
CA TRP A 174 -21.20 19.88 10.61
C TRP A 174 -20.70 19.00 11.76
N VAL A 175 -20.18 17.81 11.46
CA VAL A 175 -19.62 16.92 12.47
C VAL A 175 -18.47 17.57 13.23
N GLU A 176 -17.54 18.24 12.54
CA GLU A 176 -16.44 18.97 13.18
C GLU A 176 -16.90 20.12 14.09
N LYS A 177 -17.99 20.81 13.69
CA LYS A 177 -18.52 21.95 14.46
C LYS A 177 -19.38 21.53 15.64
N LEU A 178 -20.09 20.42 15.55
CA LEU A 178 -21.15 20.03 16.47
C LEU A 178 -20.72 18.93 17.45
N SER A 179 -19.66 18.17 17.15
CA SER A 179 -19.18 17.05 17.96
C SER A 179 -17.80 17.34 18.56
N ALA A 180 -17.61 17.02 19.85
CA ALA A 180 -16.31 17.12 20.51
C ALA A 180 -15.31 16.13 19.88
N ASP A 181 -15.75 14.92 19.56
CA ASP A 181 -14.94 13.91 18.84
C ASP A 181 -14.75 14.24 17.36
N GLY A 182 -15.62 15.06 16.78
CA GLY A 182 -15.54 15.48 15.38
C GLY A 182 -14.25 16.20 15.04
N LYS A 183 -13.69 16.99 15.96
CA LYS A 183 -12.38 17.62 15.75
C LYS A 183 -11.24 16.61 15.76
N ARG A 184 -11.32 15.56 16.58
CA ARG A 184 -10.32 14.50 16.69
C ARG A 184 -10.31 13.60 15.44
N LEU A 185 -11.48 13.27 14.92
CA LEU A 185 -11.64 12.39 13.76
C LEU A 185 -11.33 13.06 12.42
N LYS A 186 -11.16 14.39 12.40
CA LYS A 186 -10.82 15.18 11.19
C LYS A 186 -11.66 14.79 9.95
N PRO A 187 -13.00 14.71 10.02
CA PRO A 187 -13.84 14.16 8.95
C PRO A 187 -13.70 14.90 7.62
N ARG A 188 -13.35 16.17 7.60
CA ARG A 188 -13.05 16.90 6.36
C ARG A 188 -11.80 16.38 5.67
N GLN A 189 -10.78 16.02 6.44
CA GLN A 189 -9.56 15.43 5.90
C GLN A 189 -9.86 14.03 5.33
N VAL A 190 -10.66 13.23 6.04
CA VAL A 190 -11.11 11.91 5.54
C VAL A 190 -11.87 12.03 4.22
N VAL A 191 -12.77 13.02 4.11
CA VAL A 191 -13.51 13.27 2.85
C VAL A 191 -12.58 13.77 1.75
N ALA A 192 -11.55 14.57 2.06
CA ALA A 192 -10.57 15.00 1.06
C ALA A 192 -9.68 13.85 0.57
N GLU A 193 -9.27 12.95 1.46
CA GLU A 193 -8.55 11.71 1.10
C GLU A 193 -9.42 10.80 0.22
N PHE A 194 -10.70 10.65 0.57
CA PHE A 194 -11.65 9.88 -0.20
C PHE A 194 -11.92 10.47 -1.59
N ASP A 195 -11.96 11.78 -1.69
CA ASP A 195 -12.08 12.51 -2.95
C ASP A 195 -10.92 12.18 -3.90
N ASN A 196 -9.69 12.28 -3.41
CA ASN A 196 -8.50 11.91 -4.19
C ASN A 196 -8.54 10.43 -4.60
N TYR A 197 -8.90 9.54 -3.67
CA TYR A 197 -9.03 8.12 -3.92
C TYR A 197 -10.03 7.80 -5.04
N LEU A 198 -11.24 8.42 -5.00
CA LEU A 198 -12.25 8.22 -6.04
C LEU A 198 -11.83 8.77 -7.40
N HIS A 199 -11.16 9.92 -7.43
CA HIS A 199 -10.67 10.48 -8.68
C HIS A 199 -9.57 9.63 -9.31
N ASP A 200 -8.72 9.02 -8.50
CA ASP A 200 -7.69 8.08 -8.97
C ASP A 200 -8.33 6.81 -9.55
N GLU A 201 -9.37 6.27 -8.93
CA GLU A 201 -10.12 5.12 -9.44
C GLU A 201 -10.87 5.39 -10.76
N LEU A 202 -11.21 6.66 -11.04
CA LEU A 202 -11.89 7.08 -12.28
C LEU A 202 -10.93 7.41 -13.42
N ASP A 203 -9.66 7.09 -13.30
CA ASP A 203 -8.66 7.32 -14.34
C ASP A 203 -7.93 6.00 -14.68
N LEU A 204 -8.46 5.31 -15.69
CA LEU A 204 -7.89 4.04 -16.15
C LEU A 204 -6.47 4.19 -16.74
N ILE A 205 -6.02 5.40 -17.10
CA ILE A 205 -4.62 5.64 -17.49
C ILE A 205 -3.69 5.43 -16.30
N LYS A 206 -4.10 5.85 -15.09
CA LYS A 206 -3.32 5.60 -13.87
C LYS A 206 -3.22 4.11 -13.57
N GLU A 207 -4.33 3.39 -13.69
CA GLU A 207 -4.35 1.94 -13.52
C GLU A 207 -3.45 1.23 -14.54
N ALA A 208 -3.51 1.64 -15.82
CA ALA A 208 -2.63 1.11 -16.86
C ALA A 208 -1.14 1.41 -16.57
N ALA A 209 -0.83 2.61 -16.04
CA ALA A 209 0.52 2.98 -15.67
C ALA A 209 1.05 2.15 -14.49
N ASN A 210 0.20 1.89 -13.49
CA ASN A 210 0.52 1.01 -12.36
C ASN A 210 0.84 -0.40 -12.83
N ALA A 211 -0.02 -0.97 -13.70
CA ALA A 211 0.18 -2.30 -14.28
C ALA A 211 1.51 -2.38 -15.07
N ALA A 212 1.77 -1.38 -15.91
CA ALA A 212 3.00 -1.33 -16.69
C ALA A 212 4.25 -1.20 -15.79
N GLN A 213 4.16 -0.46 -14.68
CA GLN A 213 5.25 -0.36 -13.71
C GLN A 213 5.48 -1.70 -13.00
N LEU A 214 4.41 -2.36 -12.49
CA LEU A 214 4.51 -3.67 -11.87
C LEU A 214 5.08 -4.70 -12.86
N ARG A 215 4.63 -4.70 -14.13
CA ARG A 215 5.17 -5.59 -15.17
C ARG A 215 6.68 -5.40 -15.34
N ARG A 216 7.15 -4.15 -15.42
CA ARG A 216 8.61 -3.87 -15.52
C ARG A 216 9.37 -4.34 -14.29
N ASN A 217 8.84 -4.09 -13.11
CA ASN A 217 9.47 -4.48 -11.85
C ASN A 217 9.58 -6.01 -11.72
N MET A 218 8.54 -6.73 -12.19
CA MET A 218 8.49 -8.20 -12.11
C MET A 218 9.24 -8.90 -13.26
N GLN A 219 9.84 -8.17 -14.21
CA GLN A 219 10.69 -8.78 -15.25
C GLN A 219 11.82 -9.57 -14.60
N GLY A 220 11.98 -10.83 -15.02
CA GLY A 220 12.98 -11.74 -14.46
C GLY A 220 12.53 -12.50 -13.20
N LEU A 221 11.33 -12.25 -12.69
CA LEU A 221 10.69 -13.09 -11.70
C LEU A 221 9.63 -13.96 -12.37
N ASP A 222 9.99 -15.20 -12.70
CA ASP A 222 9.14 -16.13 -13.45
C ASP A 222 8.00 -16.74 -12.61
N LEU A 223 7.42 -15.97 -11.68
CA LEU A 223 6.36 -16.41 -10.78
C LEU A 223 5.02 -15.72 -11.08
N VAL A 224 5.03 -14.57 -11.73
CA VAL A 224 3.82 -13.75 -11.95
C VAL A 224 3.78 -13.19 -13.37
N LEU A 225 2.58 -13.21 -13.95
CA LEU A 225 2.24 -12.61 -15.22
C LEU A 225 1.41 -11.36 -14.98
N ILE A 226 1.78 -10.27 -15.61
CA ILE A 226 1.07 -9.01 -15.60
C ILE A 226 0.78 -8.63 -17.04
N PRO A 227 -0.48 -8.33 -17.39
CA PRO A 227 -0.87 -8.06 -18.78
C PRO A 227 -0.11 -6.89 -19.39
N GLU A 228 0.17 -6.98 -20.67
CA GLU A 228 0.69 -5.86 -21.47
C GLU A 228 -0.41 -4.82 -21.66
N MET A 229 -0.05 -3.52 -21.56
CA MET A 229 -0.96 -2.41 -21.80
C MET A 229 -0.81 -1.91 -23.24
N PHE A 230 -1.91 -1.81 -23.96
CA PHE A 230 -1.94 -1.29 -25.34
C PHE A 230 -2.25 0.20 -25.33
N TRP A 231 -1.24 1.03 -25.14
CA TRP A 231 -1.34 2.47 -24.89
C TRP A 231 -2.09 3.25 -25.95
N ASP A 232 -2.02 2.83 -27.23
CA ASP A 232 -2.75 3.47 -28.33
C ASP A 232 -4.26 3.31 -28.19
N PHE A 233 -4.68 2.35 -27.37
CA PHE A 233 -6.08 2.02 -27.07
C PHE A 233 -6.44 2.33 -25.61
N CYS A 234 -5.62 3.11 -24.89
CA CYS A 234 -5.91 3.55 -23.53
C CYS A 234 -6.39 5.00 -23.50
N HIS A 235 -7.42 5.24 -22.69
CA HIS A 235 -8.05 6.54 -22.45
C HIS A 235 -8.48 6.60 -20.97
N PRO A 236 -8.68 7.78 -20.36
CA PRO A 236 -9.16 7.83 -18.97
C PRO A 236 -10.41 6.99 -18.66
N GLU A 237 -11.30 6.78 -19.63
CA GLU A 237 -12.51 5.98 -19.44
C GLU A 237 -12.43 4.56 -20.05
N VAL A 238 -11.34 4.22 -20.78
CA VAL A 238 -11.16 2.92 -21.45
C VAL A 238 -9.72 2.47 -21.32
N MET A 239 -9.48 1.27 -20.79
CA MET A 239 -8.17 0.65 -20.72
C MET A 239 -8.16 -0.65 -21.51
N VAL A 240 -7.15 -0.84 -22.37
CA VAL A 240 -6.99 -2.05 -23.17
C VAL A 240 -5.70 -2.74 -22.77
N MET A 241 -5.85 -3.98 -22.33
CA MET A 241 -4.75 -4.81 -21.87
C MET A 241 -4.80 -6.20 -22.52
N GLU A 242 -3.68 -6.90 -22.48
CA GLU A 242 -3.56 -8.28 -22.91
C GLU A 242 -4.64 -9.15 -22.25
N ARG A 243 -5.30 -10.00 -23.02
CA ARG A 243 -6.25 -10.97 -22.48
C ARG A 243 -5.49 -12.09 -21.81
N MET A 244 -5.62 -12.16 -20.49
CA MET A 244 -5.04 -13.24 -19.70
C MET A 244 -6.05 -14.39 -19.55
N THR A 245 -5.55 -15.61 -19.58
CA THR A 245 -6.36 -16.82 -19.41
C THR A 245 -5.80 -17.65 -18.27
N GLY A 246 -6.60 -17.85 -17.23
CA GLY A 246 -6.22 -18.62 -16.05
C GLY A 246 -7.42 -19.13 -15.27
N VAL A 247 -7.15 -19.90 -14.23
CA VAL A 247 -8.14 -20.36 -13.26
C VAL A 247 -8.06 -19.47 -12.03
N PRO A 248 -9.19 -18.93 -11.54
CA PRO A 248 -9.22 -18.16 -10.29
C PRO A 248 -8.57 -18.93 -9.15
N ILE A 249 -7.69 -18.26 -8.38
CA ILE A 249 -6.87 -18.90 -7.35
C ILE A 249 -7.70 -19.52 -6.21
N ASN A 250 -8.91 -19.05 -5.98
CA ASN A 250 -9.85 -19.60 -5.00
C ASN A 250 -10.51 -20.91 -5.45
N GLN A 251 -10.34 -21.32 -6.72
CA GLN A 251 -10.82 -22.60 -7.24
C GLN A 251 -9.76 -23.70 -7.06
N ILE A 252 -9.36 -23.93 -5.80
CA ILE A 252 -8.22 -24.77 -5.42
C ILE A 252 -8.35 -26.20 -5.99
N GLU A 253 -9.54 -26.78 -5.95
CA GLU A 253 -9.76 -28.15 -6.48
C GLU A 253 -9.49 -28.23 -7.99
N ARG A 254 -9.95 -27.23 -8.76
CA ARG A 254 -9.65 -27.15 -10.20
C ARG A 254 -8.15 -27.04 -10.49
N LEU A 255 -7.44 -26.25 -9.66
CA LEU A 255 -5.98 -26.12 -9.79
C LEU A 255 -5.28 -27.43 -9.46
N ARG A 256 -5.73 -28.13 -8.42
CA ARG A 256 -5.21 -29.44 -8.03
C ARG A 256 -5.45 -30.49 -9.10
N ASP A 257 -6.66 -30.55 -9.66
CA ASP A 257 -7.04 -31.48 -10.74
C ASP A 257 -6.24 -31.21 -12.01
N ALA A 258 -5.87 -29.95 -12.26
CA ALA A 258 -5.00 -29.56 -13.37
C ALA A 258 -3.49 -29.87 -13.12
N GLY A 259 -3.13 -30.37 -11.93
CA GLY A 259 -1.75 -30.74 -11.59
C GLY A 259 -0.88 -29.59 -11.06
N VAL A 260 -1.48 -28.47 -10.62
CA VAL A 260 -0.74 -27.35 -10.03
C VAL A 260 -0.24 -27.75 -8.63
N ASP A 261 1.04 -27.51 -8.37
CA ASP A 261 1.65 -27.68 -7.03
C ASP A 261 1.16 -26.58 -6.09
N ILE A 262 0.11 -26.87 -5.32
CA ILE A 262 -0.55 -25.89 -4.44
C ILE A 262 0.38 -25.38 -3.33
N PRO A 263 1.19 -26.22 -2.63
CA PRO A 263 2.17 -25.73 -1.66
C PRO A 263 3.23 -24.80 -2.27
N LYS A 264 3.70 -25.11 -3.50
CA LYS A 264 4.60 -24.22 -4.22
C LYS A 264 3.92 -22.90 -4.56
N LEU A 265 2.68 -22.96 -5.06
CA LEU A 265 1.88 -21.78 -5.39
C LEU A 265 1.74 -20.84 -4.16
N ALA A 266 1.49 -21.40 -2.97
CA ALA A 266 1.41 -20.63 -1.74
C ALA A 266 2.73 -19.89 -1.42
N ARG A 267 3.88 -20.58 -1.53
CA ARG A 267 5.21 -19.96 -1.33
C ARG A 267 5.54 -18.90 -2.38
N ASP A 268 5.18 -19.16 -3.63
CA ASP A 268 5.39 -18.23 -4.74
C ASP A 268 4.64 -16.92 -4.50
N GLY A 269 3.39 -16.98 -4.00
CA GLY A 269 2.60 -15.78 -3.65
C GLY A 269 3.28 -14.92 -2.58
N VAL A 270 3.83 -15.55 -1.54
CA VAL A 270 4.63 -14.87 -0.51
C VAL A 270 5.87 -14.22 -1.13
N THR A 271 6.59 -14.94 -1.98
CA THR A 271 7.79 -14.43 -2.66
C THR A 271 7.49 -13.23 -3.56
N ILE A 272 6.39 -13.28 -4.33
CA ILE A 272 5.93 -12.17 -5.17
C ILE A 272 5.68 -10.93 -4.30
N PHE A 273 4.93 -11.09 -3.21
CA PHE A 273 4.60 -9.99 -2.31
C PHE A 273 5.85 -9.34 -1.70
N PHE A 274 6.75 -10.14 -1.10
CA PHE A 274 7.97 -9.61 -0.49
C PHE A 274 8.90 -8.95 -1.51
N THR A 275 8.94 -9.47 -2.74
CA THR A 275 9.71 -8.86 -3.83
C THR A 275 9.17 -7.48 -4.18
N GLN A 276 7.86 -7.35 -4.38
CA GLN A 276 7.21 -6.07 -4.68
C GLN A 276 7.43 -5.03 -3.57
N VAL A 277 7.29 -5.44 -2.31
CA VAL A 277 7.39 -4.54 -1.16
C VAL A 277 8.84 -4.11 -0.92
N PHE A 278 9.74 -5.07 -0.76
CA PHE A 278 11.07 -4.77 -0.22
C PHE A 278 12.10 -4.51 -1.31
N ARG A 279 12.08 -5.25 -2.42
CA ARG A 279 12.98 -4.98 -3.54
C ARG A 279 12.54 -3.74 -4.31
N ASP A 280 11.28 -3.71 -4.73
CA ASP A 280 10.81 -2.70 -5.68
C ASP A 280 10.26 -1.46 -4.98
N GLY A 281 9.75 -1.59 -3.75
CA GLY A 281 9.05 -0.51 -3.05
C GLY A 281 7.78 -0.07 -3.74
N PHE A 282 7.27 -0.89 -4.65
CA PHE A 282 6.05 -0.66 -5.40
C PHE A 282 5.26 -1.97 -5.49
N PHE A 283 4.11 -2.02 -4.84
CA PHE A 283 3.38 -3.26 -4.64
C PHE A 283 1.88 -3.12 -4.94
N HIS A 284 1.30 -4.20 -5.41
CA HIS A 284 -0.14 -4.35 -5.57
C HIS A 284 -0.79 -4.39 -4.18
N ALA A 285 -1.56 -3.36 -3.85
CA ALA A 285 -2.10 -3.20 -2.51
C ALA A 285 -3.50 -3.83 -2.32
N ASP A 286 -4.01 -4.55 -3.33
CA ASP A 286 -5.29 -5.25 -3.26
C ASP A 286 -5.20 -6.68 -3.81
N MET A 287 -4.25 -7.47 -3.31
CA MET A 287 -4.06 -8.89 -3.67
C MET A 287 -5.17 -9.77 -3.05
N HIS A 288 -6.39 -9.50 -3.49
CA HIS A 288 -7.55 -10.31 -3.13
C HIS A 288 -7.66 -11.50 -4.10
N PRO A 289 -8.13 -12.69 -3.65
CA PRO A 289 -8.29 -13.86 -4.53
C PRO A 289 -9.10 -13.62 -5.82
N GLY A 290 -9.99 -12.63 -5.82
CA GLY A 290 -10.75 -12.21 -7.00
C GLY A 290 -9.92 -11.54 -8.11
N ASN A 291 -8.77 -10.97 -7.74
CA ASN A 291 -7.86 -10.27 -8.66
C ASN A 291 -6.68 -11.15 -9.10
N ILE A 292 -6.68 -12.43 -8.70
CA ILE A 292 -5.59 -13.36 -8.94
C ILE A 292 -6.11 -14.61 -9.65
N GLN A 293 -5.45 -14.97 -10.75
CA GLN A 293 -5.64 -16.24 -11.44
C GLN A 293 -4.32 -17.01 -11.50
N VAL A 294 -4.39 -18.27 -11.89
CA VAL A 294 -3.23 -19.14 -12.09
C VAL A 294 -3.24 -19.63 -13.53
N SER A 295 -2.12 -19.48 -14.22
CA SER A 295 -1.96 -19.92 -15.60
C SER A 295 -1.89 -21.44 -15.69
N LEU A 296 -2.63 -22.00 -16.64
CA LEU A 296 -2.53 -23.41 -17.03
C LEU A 296 -1.87 -23.60 -18.41
N ALA A 297 -1.43 -22.50 -19.05
CA ALA A 297 -0.72 -22.59 -20.33
C ALA A 297 0.65 -23.29 -20.14
N PRO A 298 1.08 -24.18 -21.04
CA PRO A 298 2.29 -24.99 -20.85
C PRO A 298 3.55 -24.15 -20.54
N GLU A 299 3.72 -23.01 -21.20
CA GLU A 299 4.90 -22.13 -21.05
C GLU A 299 4.91 -21.36 -19.73
N THR A 300 3.74 -21.17 -19.13
CA THR A 300 3.58 -20.35 -17.93
C THR A 300 2.84 -21.09 -16.82
N PHE A 301 2.84 -22.42 -16.89
CA PHE A 301 2.08 -23.28 -15.98
C PHE A 301 2.39 -23.02 -14.51
N GLY A 302 1.34 -22.83 -13.71
CA GLY A 302 1.45 -22.60 -12.28
C GLY A 302 1.86 -21.18 -11.89
N ARG A 303 2.08 -20.25 -12.85
CA ARG A 303 2.38 -18.84 -12.53
C ARG A 303 1.13 -18.07 -12.15
N TYR A 304 1.29 -17.13 -11.23
CA TYR A 304 0.26 -16.15 -10.90
C TYR A 304 -0.08 -15.27 -12.10
N ILE A 305 -1.33 -14.89 -12.24
CA ILE A 305 -1.79 -13.83 -13.13
C ILE A 305 -2.41 -12.76 -12.24
N SER A 306 -1.85 -11.56 -12.23
CA SER A 306 -2.40 -10.43 -11.50
C SER A 306 -3.27 -9.60 -12.43
N LEU A 307 -4.49 -9.28 -11.95
CA LEU A 307 -5.49 -8.47 -12.63
C LEU A 307 -5.91 -7.33 -11.70
N ASP A 308 -6.42 -6.23 -12.23
CA ASP A 308 -6.81 -5.04 -11.48
C ASP A 308 -5.64 -4.36 -10.73
N PHE A 309 -5.27 -3.16 -11.18
CA PHE A 309 -4.12 -2.40 -10.67
C PHE A 309 -4.53 -1.02 -10.16
N GLY A 310 -5.81 -0.89 -9.80
CA GLY A 310 -6.38 0.38 -9.32
C GLY A 310 -5.76 0.84 -8.01
N ILE A 311 -5.33 -0.09 -7.14
CA ILE A 311 -4.72 0.24 -5.86
C ILE A 311 -3.31 -0.33 -5.78
N VAL A 312 -2.33 0.56 -5.71
CA VAL A 312 -0.92 0.23 -5.50
C VAL A 312 -0.38 0.98 -4.29
N GLY A 313 0.60 0.38 -3.62
CA GLY A 313 1.35 1.03 -2.55
C GLY A 313 2.76 1.36 -3.01
N THR A 314 3.29 2.48 -2.53
CA THR A 314 4.67 2.90 -2.81
C THR A 314 5.39 3.15 -1.49
N LEU A 315 6.58 2.58 -1.33
CA LEU A 315 7.48 2.83 -0.21
C LEU A 315 8.66 3.67 -0.69
N THR A 316 8.92 4.76 0.00
CA THR A 316 10.13 5.55 -0.24
C THR A 316 11.37 4.80 0.25
N GLU A 317 12.56 5.23 -0.14
CA GLU A 317 13.81 4.65 0.40
C GLU A 317 13.90 4.81 1.91
N PHE A 318 13.36 5.92 2.45
CA PHE A 318 13.25 6.13 3.89
C PHE A 318 12.34 5.09 4.56
N ASP A 319 11.17 4.80 3.97
CA ASP A 319 10.24 3.80 4.50
C ASP A 319 10.86 2.41 4.49
N LYS A 320 11.57 2.05 3.40
CA LYS A 320 12.28 0.77 3.30
C LYS A 320 13.36 0.64 4.37
N GLU A 321 14.17 1.68 4.55
CA GLU A 321 15.22 1.69 5.56
C GLU A 321 14.65 1.59 6.98
N TYR A 322 13.60 2.35 7.27
CA TYR A 322 12.88 2.29 8.52
C TYR A 322 12.33 0.88 8.79
N LEU A 323 11.66 0.28 7.80
CA LEU A 323 11.14 -1.09 7.92
C LEU A 323 12.26 -2.11 8.15
N ALA A 324 13.40 -2.00 7.43
CA ALA A 324 14.54 -2.89 7.59
C ALA A 324 15.11 -2.85 9.01
N GLN A 325 15.30 -1.64 9.54
CA GLN A 325 15.81 -1.46 10.89
C GLN A 325 14.83 -1.99 11.95
N ASN A 326 13.53 -1.72 11.77
CA ASN A 326 12.50 -2.23 12.69
C ASN A 326 12.41 -3.75 12.67
N PHE A 327 12.41 -4.38 11.49
CA PHE A 327 12.42 -5.84 11.39
C PHE A 327 13.67 -6.44 12.05
N THR A 328 14.85 -5.83 11.82
CA THR A 328 16.10 -6.28 12.45
C THR A 328 16.01 -6.22 13.97
N ALA A 329 15.54 -5.09 14.51
CA ALA A 329 15.40 -4.90 15.95
C ALA A 329 14.33 -5.85 16.54
N PHE A 330 13.20 -6.01 15.84
CA PHE A 330 12.12 -6.93 16.23
C PHE A 330 12.62 -8.38 16.33
N PHE A 331 13.32 -8.88 15.32
CA PHE A 331 13.85 -10.25 15.34
C PHE A 331 14.91 -10.49 16.40
N ARG A 332 15.63 -9.42 16.81
CA ARG A 332 16.60 -9.48 17.91
C ARG A 332 15.94 -9.29 19.28
N ARG A 333 14.62 -9.12 19.34
CA ARG A 333 13.86 -8.75 20.55
C ARG A 333 14.36 -7.46 21.20
N ASP A 334 14.93 -6.56 20.39
CA ASP A 334 15.41 -5.24 20.84
C ASP A 334 14.26 -4.22 20.75
N TYR A 335 13.32 -4.35 21.67
CA TYR A 335 12.11 -3.51 21.70
C TYR A 335 12.42 -2.05 22.01
N LYS A 336 13.53 -1.81 22.72
CA LYS A 336 14.02 -0.46 22.98
C LYS A 336 14.40 0.22 21.67
N ARG A 337 15.17 -0.47 20.81
CA ARG A 337 15.57 0.05 19.50
C ARG A 337 14.36 0.27 18.59
N VAL A 338 13.35 -0.61 18.63
CA VAL A 338 12.08 -0.41 17.92
C VAL A 338 11.41 0.88 18.38
N ALA A 339 11.33 1.14 19.69
CA ALA A 339 10.73 2.37 20.22
C ALA A 339 11.53 3.61 19.80
N GLU A 340 12.85 3.58 19.88
CA GLU A 340 13.73 4.67 19.44
C GLU A 340 13.53 4.98 17.95
N LEU A 341 13.48 3.96 17.08
CA LEU A 341 13.26 4.12 15.65
C LEU A 341 11.93 4.79 15.33
N HIS A 342 10.88 4.51 16.09
CA HIS A 342 9.58 5.16 15.91
C HIS A 342 9.63 6.66 16.24
N ILE A 343 10.43 7.05 17.23
CA ILE A 343 10.62 8.45 17.59
C ILE A 343 11.56 9.15 16.58
N GLU A 344 12.66 8.52 16.20
CA GLU A 344 13.63 9.03 15.22
C GLU A 344 12.99 9.29 13.85
N SER A 345 12.04 8.43 13.44
CA SER A 345 11.30 8.60 12.18
C SER A 345 10.24 9.70 12.22
N GLY A 346 9.95 10.26 13.39
CA GLY A 346 8.90 11.27 13.56
C GLY A 346 7.48 10.70 13.53
N TRP A 347 7.31 9.39 13.59
CA TRP A 347 5.98 8.76 13.61
C TRP A 347 5.32 8.82 14.98
N VAL A 348 6.11 9.09 16.00
CA VAL A 348 5.69 9.31 17.38
C VAL A 348 6.20 10.68 17.82
N PRO A 349 5.42 11.45 18.59
CA PRO A 349 5.87 12.73 19.14
C PRO A 349 7.23 12.61 19.84
N ALA A 350 8.11 13.58 19.63
CA ALA A 350 9.48 13.55 20.14
C ALA A 350 9.56 13.55 21.68
N ASP A 351 8.50 13.95 22.36
CA ASP A 351 8.36 13.95 23.83
C ASP A 351 7.82 12.61 24.38
N THR A 352 7.60 11.61 23.52
CA THR A 352 7.15 10.29 23.94
C THR A 352 8.23 9.58 24.74
N ARG A 353 7.85 9.02 25.87
CA ARG A 353 8.77 8.24 26.73
C ARG A 353 9.10 6.90 26.10
N VAL A 354 10.40 6.70 25.81
CA VAL A 354 10.93 5.47 25.19
C VAL A 354 10.57 4.24 26.01
N ASP A 355 10.71 4.29 27.33
CA ASP A 355 10.45 3.18 28.24
C ASP A 355 8.98 2.72 28.24
N GLU A 356 8.04 3.66 28.14
CA GLU A 356 6.61 3.33 28.06
C GLU A 356 6.26 2.71 26.70
N LEU A 357 6.80 3.26 25.60
CA LEU A 357 6.59 2.73 24.26
C LEU A 357 7.24 1.34 24.10
N GLU A 358 8.47 1.15 24.59
CA GLU A 358 9.17 -0.13 24.64
C GLU A 358 8.33 -1.20 25.38
N SER A 359 7.84 -0.86 26.59
CA SER A 359 7.02 -1.77 27.38
C SER A 359 5.74 -2.18 26.65
N ALA A 360 5.09 -1.24 25.95
CA ALA A 360 3.89 -1.49 25.18
C ALA A 360 4.17 -2.39 23.95
N ILE A 361 5.27 -2.14 23.23
CA ILE A 361 5.70 -2.98 22.09
C ILE A 361 6.04 -4.39 22.58
N ARG A 362 6.78 -4.52 23.66
CA ARG A 362 7.14 -5.81 24.28
C ARG A 362 5.89 -6.61 24.64
N ALA A 363 4.91 -5.99 25.29
CA ALA A 363 3.66 -6.64 25.67
C ALA A 363 2.87 -7.21 24.48
N VAL A 364 2.98 -6.56 23.31
CA VAL A 364 2.36 -7.05 22.08
C VAL A 364 3.19 -8.16 21.43
N CYS A 365 4.51 -8.02 21.35
CA CYS A 365 5.37 -8.85 20.53
C CYS A 365 5.82 -10.13 21.24
N GLU A 366 6.18 -10.06 22.53
CA GLU A 366 6.78 -11.17 23.29
C GLU A 366 5.92 -12.45 23.27
N PRO A 367 4.56 -12.40 23.40
CA PRO A 367 3.75 -13.59 23.36
C PRO A 367 3.79 -14.38 22.05
N TYR A 368 4.31 -13.78 20.98
CA TYR A 368 4.43 -14.45 19.68
C TYR A 368 5.74 -15.20 19.52
N PHE A 369 6.81 -14.76 20.20
CA PHE A 369 8.13 -15.42 20.10
C PHE A 369 8.22 -16.79 20.79
N ASP A 370 7.26 -17.10 21.68
CA ASP A 370 7.15 -18.40 22.33
C ASP A 370 6.33 -19.43 21.54
N ARG A 371 5.82 -19.03 20.36
CA ARG A 371 5.05 -19.88 19.46
C ARG A 371 5.86 -20.32 18.26
N PRO A 372 5.58 -21.47 17.66
CA PRO A 372 6.14 -21.83 16.36
C PRO A 372 5.82 -20.74 15.34
N LEU A 373 6.81 -20.33 14.53
CA LEU A 373 6.66 -19.23 13.57
C LEU A 373 5.47 -19.41 12.63
N ARG A 374 5.14 -20.66 12.24
CA ARG A 374 3.97 -21.01 11.43
C ARG A 374 2.62 -20.61 12.05
N GLU A 375 2.56 -20.47 13.38
CA GLU A 375 1.35 -20.10 14.11
C GLU A 375 1.20 -18.58 14.27
N ILE A 376 2.24 -17.82 13.91
CA ILE A 376 2.27 -16.36 14.03
C ILE A 376 1.68 -15.73 12.78
N SER A 377 0.64 -14.92 12.96
CA SER A 377 0.13 -14.05 11.92
C SER A 377 0.85 -12.70 11.98
N LEU A 378 1.70 -12.43 10.99
CA LEU A 378 2.43 -11.16 10.90
C LEU A 378 1.47 -9.98 10.74
N GLY A 379 0.43 -10.15 9.94
CA GLY A 379 -0.61 -9.14 9.76
C GLY A 379 -1.35 -8.83 11.05
N MET A 380 -1.61 -9.84 11.90
CA MET A 380 -2.23 -9.64 13.21
C MET A 380 -1.30 -8.97 14.21
N VAL A 381 0.00 -9.29 14.20
CA VAL A 381 1.01 -8.62 15.03
C VAL A 381 1.06 -7.13 14.69
N LEU A 382 1.18 -6.79 13.40
CA LEU A 382 1.16 -5.40 12.94
C LEU A 382 -0.13 -4.68 13.33
N MET A 383 -1.26 -5.34 13.21
CA MET A 383 -2.54 -4.76 13.63
C MET A 383 -2.58 -4.44 15.12
N ARG A 384 -2.09 -5.35 15.98
CA ARG A 384 -2.02 -5.10 17.43
C ARG A 384 -1.02 -3.99 17.78
N LEU A 385 0.10 -3.93 17.08
CA LEU A 385 1.04 -2.81 17.21
C LEU A 385 0.39 -1.49 16.86
N PHE A 386 -0.35 -1.40 15.75
CA PHE A 386 -1.11 -0.20 15.38
C PHE A 386 -2.18 0.18 16.40
N GLN A 387 -2.87 -0.79 17.00
CA GLN A 387 -3.85 -0.53 18.07
C GLN A 387 -3.18 0.01 19.33
N THR A 388 -2.04 -0.57 19.71
CA THR A 388 -1.29 -0.16 20.90
C THR A 388 -0.67 1.22 20.71
N SER A 389 -0.18 1.51 19.52
CA SER A 389 0.48 2.78 19.18
C SER A 389 -0.48 3.98 19.19
N ARG A 390 -1.81 3.77 19.08
CA ARG A 390 -2.81 4.85 19.27
C ARG A 390 -2.65 5.58 20.60
N ARG A 391 -2.29 4.86 21.66
CA ARG A 391 -2.04 5.43 22.99
C ARG A 391 -0.91 6.47 22.98
N PHE A 392 0.03 6.33 22.03
CA PHE A 392 1.20 7.19 21.88
C PHE A 392 1.04 8.22 20.76
N GLN A 393 -0.18 8.42 20.25
CA GLN A 393 -0.48 9.36 19.15
C GLN A 393 0.36 9.12 17.88
N VAL A 394 0.67 7.85 17.57
CA VAL A 394 1.42 7.48 16.37
C VAL A 394 0.63 7.87 15.11
N GLU A 395 1.25 8.62 14.22
CA GLU A 395 0.73 8.88 12.88
C GLU A 395 1.10 7.72 11.95
N ILE A 396 0.13 6.84 11.71
CA ILE A 396 0.33 5.68 10.83
C ILE A 396 0.27 6.14 9.37
N GLN A 397 1.34 5.91 8.64
CA GLN A 397 1.41 6.24 7.22
C GLN A 397 0.39 5.39 6.42
N PRO A 398 -0.38 5.97 5.49
CA PRO A 398 -1.38 5.24 4.69
C PRO A 398 -0.79 4.03 3.95
N GLN A 399 0.44 4.13 3.47
CA GLN A 399 1.16 3.05 2.78
C GLN A 399 1.36 1.83 3.67
N LEU A 400 1.60 2.03 4.97
CA LEU A 400 1.75 0.91 5.93
C LEU A 400 0.43 0.23 6.23
N VAL A 401 -0.67 0.97 6.19
CA VAL A 401 -2.01 0.38 6.32
C VAL A 401 -2.32 -0.49 5.10
N LEU A 402 -1.99 -0.01 3.89
CA LEU A 402 -2.09 -0.81 2.67
C LEU A 402 -1.20 -2.05 2.71
N LEU A 403 0.04 -1.90 3.18
CA LEU A 403 0.97 -3.01 3.37
C LEU A 403 0.41 -4.06 4.34
N GLN A 404 -0.11 -3.63 5.48
CA GLN A 404 -0.73 -4.51 6.48
C GLN A 404 -1.95 -5.25 5.91
N LYS A 405 -2.85 -4.54 5.20
CA LYS A 405 -4.00 -5.16 4.53
C LYS A 405 -3.56 -6.24 3.55
N THR A 406 -2.58 -5.91 2.70
CA THR A 406 -2.09 -6.85 1.68
C THR A 406 -1.42 -8.06 2.32
N LEU A 407 -0.66 -7.85 3.37
CA LEU A 407 -0.03 -8.94 4.12
C LEU A 407 -1.07 -9.88 4.73
N LEU A 408 -2.15 -9.35 5.31
CA LEU A 408 -3.27 -10.16 5.81
C LEU A 408 -3.94 -10.96 4.70
N ASN A 409 -4.14 -10.36 3.53
CA ASN A 409 -4.75 -11.04 2.38
C ASN A 409 -3.85 -12.19 1.87
N ILE A 410 -2.55 -11.94 1.74
CA ILE A 410 -1.56 -12.95 1.31
C ILE A 410 -1.42 -14.07 2.33
N GLU A 411 -1.38 -13.73 3.61
CA GLU A 411 -1.36 -14.73 4.69
C GLU A 411 -2.64 -15.58 4.67
N GLY A 412 -3.81 -14.95 4.54
CA GLY A 412 -5.10 -15.64 4.46
C GLY A 412 -5.18 -16.55 3.23
N LEU A 413 -4.77 -16.06 2.07
CA LEU A 413 -4.71 -16.85 0.83
C LEU A 413 -3.70 -17.99 0.95
N GLY A 414 -2.51 -17.70 1.46
CA GLY A 414 -1.46 -18.71 1.66
C GLY A 414 -1.94 -19.87 2.53
N ARG A 415 -2.62 -19.59 3.65
CA ARG A 415 -3.20 -20.63 4.52
C ARG A 415 -4.38 -21.39 3.91
N GLN A 416 -5.13 -20.77 2.99
CA GLN A 416 -6.18 -21.46 2.23
C GLN A 416 -5.58 -22.43 1.22
N LEU A 417 -4.47 -22.07 0.59
CA LEU A 417 -3.75 -22.92 -0.35
C LEU A 417 -3.00 -24.03 0.38
N ASP A 418 -2.23 -23.68 1.40
CA ASP A 418 -1.41 -24.60 2.19
C ASP A 418 -1.54 -24.26 3.69
N PRO A 419 -2.36 -25.02 4.46
CA PRO A 419 -2.51 -24.81 5.90
C PRO A 419 -1.21 -24.93 6.70
N GLU A 420 -0.22 -25.67 6.19
CA GLU A 420 1.10 -25.83 6.83
C GLU A 420 2.12 -24.76 6.38
N LEU A 421 1.69 -23.77 5.57
CA LEU A 421 2.56 -22.70 5.11
C LEU A 421 3.17 -21.94 6.28
N ASP A 422 4.50 -22.01 6.38
CA ASP A 422 5.28 -21.14 7.25
C ASP A 422 5.71 -19.89 6.48
N LEU A 423 4.93 -18.83 6.63
CA LEU A 423 5.18 -17.55 5.98
C LEU A 423 6.53 -16.97 6.38
N TRP A 424 6.97 -17.21 7.63
CA TRP A 424 8.22 -16.70 8.16
C TRP A 424 9.44 -17.42 7.56
N SER A 425 9.39 -18.74 7.48
CA SER A 425 10.49 -19.50 6.86
C SER A 425 10.66 -19.15 5.39
N THR A 426 9.55 -18.83 4.71
CA THR A 426 9.55 -18.39 3.30
C THR A 426 10.07 -16.95 3.15
N ALA A 427 9.68 -16.05 4.07
CA ALA A 427 10.06 -14.64 4.03
C ALA A 427 11.46 -14.36 4.55
N LYS A 428 11.94 -15.12 5.54
CA LYS A 428 13.19 -14.89 6.26
C LYS A 428 14.42 -14.77 5.35
N PRO A 429 14.70 -15.70 4.43
CA PRO A 429 15.86 -15.60 3.54
C PRO A 429 15.80 -14.34 2.66
N PHE A 430 14.59 -13.97 2.24
CA PHE A 430 14.37 -12.77 1.45
C PHE A 430 14.65 -11.49 2.26
N LEU A 431 14.10 -11.41 3.47
CA LEU A 431 14.30 -10.28 4.38
C LEU A 431 15.78 -10.15 4.80
N GLU A 432 16.44 -11.26 5.12
CA GLU A 432 17.87 -11.26 5.46
C GLU A 432 18.73 -10.75 4.30
N LYS A 433 18.50 -11.24 3.10
CA LYS A 433 19.19 -10.76 1.90
C LYS A 433 18.93 -9.28 1.66
N TRP A 434 17.68 -8.87 1.71
CA TRP A 434 17.31 -7.47 1.53
C TRP A 434 17.93 -6.54 2.58
N MET A 435 17.91 -6.95 3.86
CA MET A 435 18.58 -6.19 4.93
C MET A 435 20.09 -6.06 4.70
N LEU A 436 20.76 -7.14 4.24
CA LEU A 436 22.17 -7.12 3.88
C LEU A 436 22.45 -6.17 2.71
N ASP A 437 21.59 -6.18 1.68
CA ASP A 437 21.70 -5.29 0.53
C ASP A 437 21.50 -3.82 0.93
N GLN A 438 20.59 -3.55 1.88
CA GLN A 438 20.33 -2.19 2.39
C GLN A 438 21.43 -1.67 3.32
N MET A 439 22.09 -2.54 4.09
CA MET A 439 23.13 -2.15 5.05
C MET A 439 24.57 -2.42 4.55
N GLY A 440 24.71 -3.03 3.37
CA GLY A 440 25.99 -3.45 2.82
C GLY A 440 26.82 -2.30 2.22
N PRO A 441 28.14 -2.50 2.04
CA PRO A 441 29.04 -1.52 1.43
C PRO A 441 28.66 -1.17 -0.02
N GLN A 442 27.91 -2.02 -0.70
CA GLN A 442 27.39 -1.78 -2.04
C GLN A 442 26.39 -0.61 -2.08
N ARG A 443 25.60 -0.41 -1.03
CA ARG A 443 24.71 0.76 -0.92
C ARG A 443 25.52 2.06 -0.87
N LEU A 444 26.61 2.06 -0.09
CA LEU A 444 27.51 3.24 -0.01
C LEU A 444 28.13 3.56 -1.37
N LEU A 445 28.57 2.53 -2.10
CA LEU A 445 29.12 2.68 -3.45
C LEU A 445 28.05 3.16 -4.46
N ASN A 446 26.84 2.63 -4.38
CA ASN A 446 25.74 3.06 -5.23
C ASN A 446 25.32 4.50 -4.89
N ALA A 447 25.18 4.85 -3.61
CA ALA A 447 24.88 6.22 -3.20
C ALA A 447 25.96 7.21 -3.63
N LEU A 448 27.24 6.84 -3.56
CA LEU A 448 28.33 7.64 -4.09
C LEU A 448 28.28 7.77 -5.60
N ARG A 449 27.93 6.70 -6.31
CA ARG A 449 27.77 6.69 -7.78
C ARG A 449 26.59 7.56 -8.22
N ASP A 450 25.46 7.46 -7.55
CA ASP A 450 24.25 8.21 -7.88
C ASP A 450 24.40 9.71 -7.57
N GLN A 451 25.17 10.04 -6.53
CA GLN A 451 25.50 11.41 -6.16
C GLN A 451 26.76 11.95 -6.89
N ALA A 452 27.51 11.10 -7.58
CA ALA A 452 28.70 11.50 -8.32
C ALA A 452 28.46 12.68 -9.30
N PRO A 453 27.34 12.76 -10.06
CA PRO A 453 27.05 13.92 -10.89
C PRO A 453 26.83 15.21 -10.11
N VAL A 454 26.30 15.10 -8.88
CA VAL A 454 26.09 16.25 -7.98
C VAL A 454 27.43 16.71 -7.41
N TYR A 455 28.24 15.77 -6.89
CA TYR A 455 29.59 16.09 -6.38
C TYR A 455 30.51 16.64 -7.49
N ALA A 456 30.42 16.11 -8.71
CA ALA A 456 31.19 16.58 -9.84
C ALA A 456 30.87 18.05 -10.21
N LYS A 457 29.65 18.54 -9.94
CA LYS A 457 29.30 19.95 -10.12
C LYS A 457 29.90 20.85 -9.03
N PHE A 458 30.04 20.36 -7.81
CA PHE A 458 30.58 21.13 -6.70
C PHE A 458 32.12 21.10 -6.61
N LEU A 459 32.76 20.05 -7.18
CA LEU A 459 34.22 19.92 -7.14
C LEU A 459 34.98 21.13 -7.73
N PRO A 460 34.56 21.73 -8.87
CA PRO A 460 35.20 22.91 -9.42
C PRO A 460 34.98 24.18 -8.57
N GLU A 461 33.90 24.24 -7.79
CA GLU A 461 33.56 25.39 -6.94
C GLU A 461 34.18 25.32 -5.54
N LEU A 462 34.59 24.14 -5.11
CA LEU A 462 35.20 23.91 -3.78
C LEU A 462 36.42 24.83 -3.53
N PRO A 463 37.39 25.03 -4.45
CA PRO A 463 38.50 25.95 -4.23
C PRO A 463 38.04 27.39 -4.03
N ARG A 464 36.99 27.80 -4.74
CA ARG A 464 36.41 29.13 -4.67
C ARG A 464 35.66 29.36 -3.35
N LEU A 465 34.85 28.41 -2.95
CA LEU A 465 34.16 28.43 -1.66
C LEU A 465 35.11 28.39 -0.46
N LEU A 466 36.20 27.62 -0.56
CA LEU A 466 37.27 27.59 0.44
C LEU A 466 38.03 28.94 0.49
N HIS A 467 38.30 29.55 -0.67
CA HIS A 467 38.94 30.84 -0.75
C HIS A 467 38.08 31.97 -0.18
N ASP A 468 36.77 31.97 -0.49
CA ASP A 468 35.80 32.95 0.05
C ASP A 468 35.58 32.73 1.57
N PHE A 469 35.52 31.50 2.05
CA PHE A 469 35.44 31.18 3.48
C PHE A 469 36.71 31.66 4.23
N LEU A 470 37.89 31.53 3.63
CA LEU A 470 39.15 32.01 4.20
C LEU A 470 39.30 33.52 4.16
N LYS A 471 38.66 34.20 3.18
CA LYS A 471 38.71 35.66 3.03
C LYS A 471 37.76 36.42 3.93
N HIS A 472 36.61 35.88 4.26
CA HIS A 472 35.59 36.52 5.12
C HIS A 472 35.77 36.11 6.57
N ARG A 473 36.92 36.47 7.18
CA ARG A 473 37.07 36.39 8.65
C ARG A 473 36.63 37.71 9.28
N PRO A 474 35.57 37.78 10.07
CA PRO A 474 35.42 38.85 11.05
C PRO A 474 36.39 38.56 12.21
N ALA A 475 37.27 39.54 12.44
CA ALA A 475 38.18 39.51 13.56
C ALA A 475 37.43 39.62 14.90
N THR A 476 38.02 39.01 15.95
CA THR A 476 37.67 39.11 17.38
C THR A 476 36.42 38.37 17.82
N ASP A 477 36.59 37.27 18.41
CA ASP A 477 35.97 36.45 19.45
C ASP A 477 35.94 34.93 19.17
N GLN A 478 36.36 34.51 17.99
CA GLN A 478 36.33 33.09 17.58
C GLN A 478 37.65 32.30 17.86
N GLN A 479 38.68 32.91 18.40
CA GLN A 479 39.97 32.20 18.59
C GLN A 479 39.91 31.04 19.62
N ARG A 480 39.00 31.08 20.59
CA ARG A 480 38.82 29.96 21.52
C ARG A 480 38.02 28.81 20.91
N GLY A 481 36.92 29.08 20.21
CA GLY A 481 36.13 28.05 19.55
C GLY A 481 36.84 27.38 18.38
N LEU A 482 37.70 28.13 17.64
CA LEU A 482 38.49 27.59 16.54
C LEU A 482 39.61 26.66 17.06
N ALA A 483 40.22 26.98 18.21
CA ALA A 483 41.23 26.12 18.84
C ALA A 483 40.65 24.79 19.33
N GLU A 484 39.42 24.79 19.85
CA GLU A 484 38.69 23.58 20.25
C GLU A 484 38.30 22.75 19.04
N LEU A 485 37.75 23.36 18.00
CA LEU A 485 37.40 22.70 16.72
C LEU A 485 38.63 22.11 16.01
N LEU A 486 39.76 22.83 16.00
CA LEU A 486 41.03 22.32 15.45
C LEU A 486 41.61 21.18 16.28
N ALA A 487 41.42 21.20 17.61
CA ALA A 487 41.84 20.10 18.49
C ALA A 487 40.97 18.85 18.26
N GLU A 488 39.67 19.03 18.11
CA GLU A 488 38.72 17.95 17.80
C GLU A 488 38.93 17.39 16.37
N GLN A 489 39.19 18.24 15.40
CA GLN A 489 39.52 17.85 14.03
C GLN A 489 40.86 17.10 13.94
N LYS A 490 41.89 17.51 14.73
CA LYS A 490 43.13 16.77 14.85
C LYS A 490 42.94 15.39 15.52
N ARG A 491 42.02 15.28 16.48
CA ARG A 491 41.65 14.01 17.13
C ARG A 491 40.92 13.09 16.15
N THR A 492 39.98 13.63 15.39
CA THR A 492 39.23 12.90 14.35
C THR A 492 40.12 12.45 13.19
N ASN A 493 41.05 13.32 12.74
CA ASN A 493 42.01 12.96 11.69
C ASN A 493 43.02 11.89 12.18
N LYS A 494 43.44 11.91 13.45
CA LYS A 494 44.26 10.84 14.02
C LYS A 494 43.50 9.52 14.08
N LEU A 495 42.22 9.55 14.46
CA LEU A 495 41.37 8.35 14.46
C LEU A 495 41.17 7.81 13.06
N LEU A 496 40.88 8.67 12.07
CA LEU A 496 40.78 8.29 10.66
C LEU A 496 42.09 7.72 10.11
N GLN A 497 43.24 8.32 10.41
CA GLN A 497 44.53 7.77 10.04
C GLN A 497 44.78 6.41 10.69
N SER A 498 44.45 6.25 11.97
CA SER A 498 44.57 4.97 12.66
C SER A 498 43.68 3.90 12.07
N LEU A 499 42.47 4.27 11.63
CA LEU A 499 41.50 3.38 10.95
C LEU A 499 42.02 2.97 9.56
N VAL A 500 42.56 3.92 8.79
CA VAL A 500 43.15 3.65 7.47
C VAL A 500 44.40 2.76 7.59
N TYR A 501 45.29 3.04 8.52
CA TYR A 501 46.49 2.20 8.74
C TYR A 501 46.13 0.82 9.32
N GLY A 502 45.12 0.77 10.21
CA GLY A 502 44.58 -0.50 10.72
C GLY A 502 43.93 -1.32 9.63
N GLY A 503 43.14 -0.68 8.76
CA GLY A 503 42.52 -1.33 7.61
C GLY A 503 43.54 -1.84 6.58
N MET A 504 44.55 -1.03 6.26
CA MET A 504 45.64 -1.45 5.37
C MET A 504 46.45 -2.60 5.99
N GLY A 505 46.76 -2.54 7.30
CA GLY A 505 47.43 -3.63 8.01
C GLY A 505 46.61 -4.92 8.00
N PHE A 506 45.30 -4.83 8.17
CA PHE A 506 44.39 -5.99 8.11
C PHE A 506 44.36 -6.62 6.72
N VAL A 507 44.24 -5.80 5.66
CA VAL A 507 44.25 -6.26 4.26
C VAL A 507 45.59 -6.91 3.92
N LEU A 508 46.71 -6.30 4.35
CA LEU A 508 48.05 -6.86 4.18
C LEU A 508 48.20 -8.20 4.92
N GLY A 509 47.67 -8.28 6.14
CA GLY A 509 47.64 -9.52 6.92
C GLY A 509 46.88 -10.65 6.27
N LEU A 510 45.71 -10.31 5.67
CA LEU A 510 44.91 -11.28 4.87
C LEU A 510 45.67 -11.75 3.62
N LEU A 511 46.32 -10.84 2.91
CA LEU A 511 47.15 -11.19 1.74
C LEU A 511 48.32 -12.10 2.09
N VAL A 512 49.02 -11.79 3.17
CA VAL A 512 50.11 -12.64 3.70
C VAL A 512 49.58 -14.00 4.12
N MET A 513 48.46 -14.06 4.81
CA MET A 513 47.80 -15.32 5.21
C MET A 513 47.38 -16.15 4.00
N GLN A 514 46.82 -15.52 2.95
CA GLN A 514 46.49 -16.20 1.69
C GLN A 514 47.77 -16.74 0.99
N LEU A 515 48.86 -15.99 1.03
CA LEU A 515 50.12 -16.42 0.47
C LEU A 515 50.67 -17.65 1.22
N PHE A 516 50.60 -17.66 2.58
CA PHE A 516 51.00 -18.80 3.39
C PHE A 516 50.15 -20.05 3.18
N ILE A 517 48.83 -19.87 3.00
CA ILE A 517 47.91 -20.98 2.69
C ILE A 517 48.24 -21.57 1.32
N ARG A 518 48.55 -20.74 0.32
CA ARG A 518 48.94 -21.20 -1.02
C ARG A 518 50.30 -21.95 -1.03
N ILE A 519 51.24 -21.55 -0.20
CA ILE A 519 52.56 -22.20 -0.10
C ILE A 519 52.47 -23.56 0.64
N ARG A 520 51.43 -23.79 1.48
CA ARG A 520 51.25 -25.07 2.20
C ARG A 520 50.43 -26.12 1.41
N ILE A 521 49.91 -25.78 0.24
CA ILE A 521 49.13 -26.67 -0.63
C ILE A 521 49.97 -27.15 -1.83
N PHE A 522 51.22 -26.70 -1.95
CA PHE A 522 52.26 -27.27 -2.80
C PHE A 522 53.35 -27.88 -1.89
#